data_a8c6fc32c511a55382a9dfd99ce7fba2
#
_entry.id   a8c6fc32c511a55382a9dfd99ce7fba2
#
_cell.length_a   1.000
_cell.length_b   1.000
_cell.length_c   1.000
_cell.angle_alpha   90.00
_cell.angle_beta   90.00
_cell.angle_gamma   90.00
#
_symmetry.space_group_name_H-M   'P 1'
#
loop_
_entity.id
_entity.type
_entity.pdbx_description
1 polymer ?
#
loop_
_entity_poly.entity_id
_entity_poly.type
_entity_poly.pdbx_seq_one_letter_code
_entity_poly.pdbx_strand_id
1 'polypeptide(L)'
;LVTTFNKKLYEYYAHRFIATYCWPFDCYIYHEGWTPKIQYDLPHIKYRDINETNPELKAFIHRNLSRNIDSQYDKDIVPTTDYKMDAIRFCYKIFAKTHLMLDCDYDYVFWVDADIVFKKTITEQEVVNKFLPQDQSISFIDRPSYYSECGFVGYNLTKPATKRFIYNL
;
A
#
# COMPACT_ATOMS: atom_id res chain seq x y z
N LEU A 1 6.85 3.73 -5.41
CA LEU A 1 6.10 3.36 -4.21
C LEU A 1 4.62 3.13 -4.53
N VAL A 2 3.92 2.43 -3.65
CA VAL A 2 2.46 2.26 -3.73
C VAL A 2 1.83 2.31 -2.34
N THR A 3 0.68 3.00 -2.24
CA THR A 3 -0.14 3.07 -1.04
C THR A 3 -1.61 3.20 -1.39
N THR A 4 -2.50 3.05 -0.40
CA THR A 4 -3.94 3.31 -0.55
C THR A 4 -4.50 3.97 0.70
N PHE A 5 -5.53 4.80 0.52
CA PHE A 5 -6.32 5.36 1.60
C PHE A 5 -7.65 5.92 1.10
N ASN A 6 -8.63 5.97 1.98
CA ASN A 6 -9.89 6.67 1.79
C ASN A 6 -9.84 8.09 2.36
N LYS A 7 -10.94 8.83 2.20
CA LYS A 7 -11.07 10.20 2.71
C LYS A 7 -10.81 10.31 4.22
N LYS A 8 -11.39 9.40 5.02
CA LYS A 8 -11.23 9.37 6.48
C LYS A 8 -9.76 9.21 6.88
N LEU A 9 -9.06 8.25 6.28
CA LEU A 9 -7.63 8.03 6.56
C LEU A 9 -6.75 9.20 6.09
N TYR A 10 -7.14 9.85 4.99
CA TYR A 10 -6.48 11.08 4.55
C TYR A 10 -6.57 12.18 5.61
N GLU A 11 -7.76 12.43 6.13
CA GLU A 11 -7.99 13.46 7.16
C GLU A 11 -7.23 13.15 8.46
N TYR A 12 -7.09 11.88 8.82
CA TYR A 12 -6.38 11.49 10.04
C TYR A 12 -4.86 11.56 9.91
N TYR A 13 -4.26 11.03 8.83
CA TYR A 13 -2.81 10.90 8.74
C TYR A 13 -2.22 10.99 7.32
N ALA A 14 -2.92 10.53 6.27
CA ALA A 14 -2.31 10.43 4.95
C ALA A 14 -2.03 11.80 4.29
N HIS A 15 -2.68 12.88 4.76
CA HIS A 15 -2.29 14.24 4.36
C HIS A 15 -0.83 14.56 4.73
N ARG A 16 -0.31 14.02 5.85
CA ARG A 16 1.09 14.18 6.26
C ARG A 16 2.04 13.39 5.38
N PHE A 17 1.63 12.18 4.96
CA PHE A 17 2.36 11.39 3.97
C PHE A 17 2.62 12.21 2.71
N ILE A 18 1.55 12.79 2.13
CA ILE A 18 1.65 13.60 0.92
C ILE A 18 2.47 14.87 1.17
N ALA A 19 2.18 15.62 2.22
CA ALA A 19 2.86 16.88 2.53
C ALA A 19 4.37 16.74 2.80
N THR A 20 4.81 15.55 3.22
CA THR A 20 6.21 15.29 3.54
C THR A 20 6.93 14.46 2.48
N TYR A 21 6.23 14.03 1.42
CA TYR A 21 6.82 13.22 0.37
C TYR A 21 7.98 13.96 -0.30
N CYS A 22 9.19 13.46 -0.14
CA CYS A 22 10.42 14.10 -0.64
C CYS A 22 11.36 13.11 -1.35
N TRP A 23 10.90 11.89 -1.64
CA TRP A 23 11.70 10.93 -2.36
C TRP A 23 11.57 11.11 -3.88
N PRO A 24 12.64 10.86 -4.66
CA PRO A 24 12.66 11.09 -6.11
C PRO A 24 12.02 9.95 -6.90
N PHE A 25 11.12 9.17 -6.29
CA PHE A 25 10.47 8.01 -6.91
C PHE A 25 9.02 8.31 -7.22
N ASP A 26 8.48 7.63 -8.22
CA ASP A 26 7.05 7.63 -8.45
C ASP A 26 6.31 6.99 -7.26
N CYS A 27 5.29 7.67 -6.77
CA CYS A 27 4.43 7.21 -5.70
C CYS A 27 2.99 7.12 -6.21
N TYR A 28 2.49 5.92 -6.35
CA TYR A 28 1.12 5.64 -6.77
C TYR A 28 0.21 5.58 -5.55
N ILE A 29 -0.77 6.47 -5.51
CA ILE A 29 -1.79 6.51 -4.48
C ILE A 29 -3.09 6.00 -5.08
N TYR A 30 -3.52 4.82 -4.64
CA TYR A 30 -4.83 4.28 -4.99
C TYR A 30 -5.88 4.82 -4.03
N HIS A 31 -6.70 5.78 -4.49
CA HIS A 31 -7.77 6.33 -3.67
C HIS A 31 -9.05 5.49 -3.77
N GLU A 32 -9.78 5.46 -2.68
CA GLU A 32 -10.98 4.63 -2.52
C GLU A 32 -12.24 5.46 -2.84
N GLY A 33 -12.43 5.80 -4.13
CA GLY A 33 -13.57 6.59 -4.62
C GLY A 33 -13.54 8.09 -4.25
N TRP A 34 -12.37 8.59 -3.83
CA TRP A 34 -12.19 10.00 -3.48
C TRP A 34 -10.76 10.46 -3.75
N THR A 35 -10.59 11.55 -4.49
CA THR A 35 -9.27 12.12 -4.78
C THR A 35 -9.02 13.34 -3.89
N PRO A 36 -7.88 13.38 -3.18
CA PRO A 36 -7.54 14.54 -2.36
C PRO A 36 -7.37 15.79 -3.22
N LYS A 37 -7.94 16.91 -2.78
CA LYS A 37 -7.64 18.21 -3.35
C LYS A 37 -6.28 18.66 -2.84
N ILE A 38 -5.24 18.50 -3.65
CA ILE A 38 -3.88 18.82 -3.28
C ILE A 38 -3.57 20.24 -3.74
N GLN A 39 -2.97 21.00 -2.83
CA GLN A 39 -2.53 22.39 -3.10
C GLN A 39 -1.10 22.46 -3.66
N TYR A 40 -0.42 21.31 -3.78
CA TYR A 40 0.97 21.24 -4.17
C TYR A 40 1.14 20.49 -5.48
N ASP A 41 1.98 21.02 -6.34
CA ASP A 41 2.48 20.28 -7.49
C ASP A 41 3.54 19.27 -7.02
N LEU A 42 3.18 18.00 -7.03
CA LEU A 42 4.06 16.90 -6.61
C LEU A 42 4.24 15.95 -7.80
N PRO A 43 5.22 16.20 -8.67
CA PRO A 43 5.35 15.52 -9.96
C PRO A 43 5.53 14.00 -9.84
N HIS A 44 6.03 13.53 -8.70
CA HIS A 44 6.21 12.11 -8.42
C HIS A 44 4.97 11.43 -7.83
N ILE A 45 3.92 12.16 -7.45
CA ILE A 45 2.70 11.55 -6.93
C ILE A 45 1.69 11.35 -8.06
N LYS A 46 1.25 10.10 -8.21
CA LYS A 46 0.28 9.68 -9.23
C LYS A 46 -0.94 9.08 -8.55
N TYR A 47 -2.12 9.57 -8.92
CA TYR A 47 -3.41 9.09 -8.36
C TYR A 47 -4.08 8.10 -9.30
N ARG A 48 -4.66 7.05 -8.72
CA ARG A 48 -5.50 6.07 -9.43
C ARG A 48 -6.73 5.75 -8.59
N ASP A 49 -7.89 5.64 -9.22
CA ASP A 49 -9.08 5.11 -8.54
C ASP A 49 -8.97 3.58 -8.45
N ILE A 50 -8.98 3.05 -7.23
CA ILE A 50 -8.84 1.61 -7.03
C ILE A 50 -10.06 0.84 -7.57
N ASN A 51 -11.24 1.46 -7.59
CA ASN A 51 -12.46 0.83 -8.08
C ASN A 51 -12.51 0.76 -9.62
N GLU A 52 -11.82 1.67 -10.30
CA GLU A 52 -11.69 1.67 -11.76
C GLU A 52 -10.62 0.68 -12.21
N THR A 53 -9.51 0.65 -11.49
CA THR A 53 -8.37 -0.21 -11.83
C THR A 53 -8.56 -1.66 -11.43
N ASN A 54 -9.46 -1.95 -10.47
CA ASN A 54 -9.68 -3.29 -9.93
C ASN A 54 -11.17 -3.66 -9.92
N PRO A 55 -11.75 -4.04 -11.05
CA PRO A 55 -13.18 -4.36 -11.15
C PRO A 55 -13.60 -5.51 -10.23
N GLU A 56 -12.68 -6.43 -9.91
CA GLU A 56 -12.93 -7.57 -9.02
C GLU A 56 -13.04 -7.20 -7.54
N LEU A 57 -12.54 -6.02 -7.15
CA LEU A 57 -12.57 -5.54 -5.77
C LEU A 57 -14.00 -5.49 -5.21
N LYS A 58 -14.94 -4.98 -5.99
CA LYS A 58 -16.36 -4.92 -5.59
C LYS A 58 -16.95 -6.31 -5.33
N ALA A 59 -16.62 -7.27 -6.19
CA ALA A 59 -17.06 -8.65 -6.04
C ALA A 59 -16.43 -9.31 -4.81
N PHE A 60 -15.15 -9.03 -4.54
CA PHE A 60 -14.48 -9.50 -3.33
C PHE A 60 -15.14 -8.94 -2.06
N ILE A 61 -15.36 -7.63 -2.01
CA ILE A 61 -16.03 -6.98 -0.88
C ILE A 61 -17.40 -7.60 -0.66
N HIS A 62 -18.23 -7.71 -1.70
CA HIS A 62 -19.57 -8.28 -1.61
C HIS A 62 -19.56 -9.71 -1.05
N ARG A 63 -18.65 -10.56 -1.51
CA ARG A 63 -18.52 -11.95 -1.00
C ARG A 63 -18.10 -12.04 0.47
N ASN A 64 -17.44 -11.03 0.98
CA ASN A 64 -16.89 -11.04 2.34
C ASN A 64 -17.68 -10.17 3.34
N LEU A 65 -18.70 -9.44 2.91
CA LEU A 65 -19.50 -8.60 3.79
C LEU A 65 -20.11 -9.38 4.98
N SER A 66 -20.62 -10.58 4.73
CA SER A 66 -21.24 -11.41 5.79
C SER A 66 -20.22 -12.00 6.76
N ARG A 67 -18.95 -12.07 6.38
CA ARG A 67 -17.87 -12.57 7.24
C ARG A 67 -17.24 -11.46 8.08
N ASN A 68 -17.45 -10.22 7.70
CA ASN A 68 -16.96 -9.03 8.37
C ASN A 68 -18.02 -8.36 9.23
N ILE A 69 -18.81 -9.14 9.96
CA ILE A 69 -19.95 -8.64 10.76
C ILE A 69 -19.53 -7.57 11.77
N ASP A 70 -18.28 -7.54 12.18
CA ASP A 70 -17.73 -6.56 13.11
C ASP A 70 -16.86 -5.47 12.47
N SER A 71 -16.61 -5.52 11.17
CA SER A 71 -15.90 -4.46 10.45
C SER A 71 -16.83 -3.28 10.13
N GLN A 72 -17.59 -2.84 11.12
CA GLN A 72 -18.28 -1.57 11.02
C GLN A 72 -17.23 -0.47 11.06
N TYR A 73 -16.86 -0.02 9.89
CA TYR A 73 -15.99 1.14 9.66
C TYR A 73 -16.45 2.43 10.37
N ASP A 74 -17.60 2.40 11.05
CA ASP A 74 -18.23 3.50 11.75
C ASP A 74 -18.13 3.42 13.29
N LYS A 75 -17.56 2.38 13.84
CA LYS A 75 -17.32 2.37 15.29
C LYS A 75 -15.96 2.98 15.55
N ASP A 76 -15.97 4.11 16.18
CA ASP A 76 -14.84 4.79 16.77
C ASP A 76 -13.84 3.76 17.31
N ILE A 77 -12.76 3.62 16.56
CA ILE A 77 -11.44 3.09 16.90
C ILE A 77 -11.37 2.38 18.27
N VAL A 78 -12.15 1.34 18.44
CA VAL A 78 -11.83 0.33 19.41
C VAL A 78 -11.07 -0.74 18.63
N PRO A 79 -9.82 -1.06 18.98
CA PRO A 79 -9.15 -2.20 18.41
C PRO A 79 -9.96 -3.43 18.84
N THR A 80 -10.89 -3.85 17.97
CA THR A 80 -11.51 -5.16 18.14
C THR A 80 -10.35 -6.17 18.08
N THR A 81 -10.35 -7.11 18.97
CA THR A 81 -9.39 -8.20 19.04
C THR A 81 -9.26 -8.96 17.70
N ASP A 82 -10.21 -8.74 16.79
CA ASP A 82 -10.36 -9.43 15.52
C ASP A 82 -10.01 -8.62 14.27
N TYR A 83 -9.37 -7.44 14.40
CA TYR A 83 -8.93 -6.66 13.23
C TYR A 83 -8.11 -7.50 12.21
N LYS A 84 -7.45 -8.56 12.67
CA LYS A 84 -6.66 -9.50 11.85
C LYS A 84 -7.53 -10.30 10.88
N MET A 85 -8.81 -10.42 11.15
CA MET A 85 -9.77 -11.14 10.32
C MET A 85 -10.54 -10.22 9.37
N ASP A 86 -10.24 -8.92 9.37
CA ASP A 86 -10.89 -7.92 8.51
C ASP A 86 -10.36 -7.99 7.07
N ALA A 87 -10.85 -8.97 6.32
CA ALA A 87 -10.46 -9.17 4.93
C ALA A 87 -10.79 -7.96 4.05
N ILE A 88 -11.89 -7.24 4.33
CA ILE A 88 -12.28 -6.06 3.56
C ILE A 88 -11.30 -4.92 3.81
N ARG A 89 -10.94 -4.67 5.05
CA ARG A 89 -9.97 -3.63 5.38
C ARG A 89 -8.62 -3.84 4.68
N PHE A 90 -8.16 -5.09 4.64
CA PHE A 90 -6.85 -5.41 4.07
C PHE A 90 -6.85 -5.67 2.56
N CYS A 91 -8.01 -5.94 1.95
CA CYS A 91 -8.06 -6.21 0.51
C CYS A 91 -7.59 -5.02 -0.34
N TYR A 92 -7.91 -3.80 0.04
CA TYR A 92 -7.46 -2.59 -0.68
C TYR A 92 -5.94 -2.56 -0.85
N LYS A 93 -5.19 -2.90 0.20
CA LYS A 93 -3.73 -3.02 0.17
C LYS A 93 -3.26 -4.06 -0.85
N ILE A 94 -3.92 -5.23 -0.87
CA ILE A 94 -3.59 -6.30 -1.80
C ILE A 94 -3.89 -5.88 -3.23
N PHE A 95 -5.10 -5.40 -3.51
CA PHE A 95 -5.50 -4.99 -4.84
C PHE A 95 -4.63 -3.85 -5.40
N ALA A 96 -4.34 -2.82 -4.61
CA ALA A 96 -3.52 -1.68 -5.04
C ALA A 96 -2.10 -2.12 -5.45
N LYS A 97 -1.40 -2.87 -4.58
CA LYS A 97 -0.03 -3.29 -4.87
C LYS A 97 0.04 -4.31 -6.00
N THR A 98 -0.90 -5.27 -6.06
CA THR A 98 -0.93 -6.29 -7.11
C THR A 98 -1.18 -5.65 -8.47
N HIS A 99 -2.17 -4.76 -8.56
CA HIS A 99 -2.44 -4.03 -9.80
C HIS A 99 -1.19 -3.27 -10.27
N LEU A 100 -0.54 -2.49 -9.39
CA LEU A 100 0.66 -1.75 -9.81
C LEU A 100 1.76 -2.70 -10.29
N MET A 101 2.03 -3.78 -9.56
CA MET A 101 3.10 -4.72 -9.91
C MET A 101 2.85 -5.46 -11.24
N LEU A 102 1.58 -5.61 -11.66
CA LEU A 102 1.22 -6.22 -12.94
C LEU A 102 1.17 -5.21 -14.10
N ASP A 103 0.95 -3.93 -13.79
CA ASP A 103 0.71 -2.85 -14.78
C ASP A 103 1.94 -1.94 -14.98
N CYS A 104 3.06 -2.20 -14.32
CA CYS A 104 4.24 -1.33 -14.40
C CYS A 104 5.47 -2.04 -14.97
N ASP A 105 6.39 -1.23 -15.49
CA ASP A 105 7.71 -1.66 -16.00
C ASP A 105 8.84 -1.37 -15.00
N TYR A 106 8.53 -1.21 -13.72
CA TYR A 106 9.54 -0.98 -12.70
C TYR A 106 10.21 -2.29 -12.28
N ASP A 107 11.50 -2.23 -11.99
CA ASP A 107 12.26 -3.37 -11.44
C ASP A 107 11.92 -3.62 -9.96
N TYR A 108 11.55 -2.56 -9.24
CA TYR A 108 11.26 -2.60 -7.81
C TYR A 108 9.97 -1.87 -7.47
N VAL A 109 9.13 -2.49 -6.66
CA VAL A 109 7.94 -1.86 -6.09
C VAL A 109 7.99 -1.98 -4.58
N PHE A 110 7.72 -0.89 -3.87
CA PHE A 110 7.61 -0.88 -2.41
C PHE A 110 6.20 -0.47 -2.00
N TRP A 111 5.56 -1.34 -1.23
CA TRP A 111 4.38 -0.95 -0.47
C TRP A 111 4.79 -0.09 0.70
N VAL A 112 4.02 0.96 0.97
CA VAL A 112 4.21 1.83 2.12
C VAL A 112 2.86 2.19 2.73
N ASP A 113 2.69 2.03 4.05
CA ASP A 113 1.47 2.45 4.73
C ASP A 113 1.37 3.98 4.76
N ALA A 114 0.16 4.51 4.62
CA ALA A 114 -0.08 5.95 4.44
C ALA A 114 0.06 6.79 5.72
N ASP A 115 0.36 6.19 6.86
CA ASP A 115 0.65 6.87 8.13
C ASP A 115 2.13 7.22 8.32
N ILE A 116 2.98 6.91 7.34
CA ILE A 116 4.41 7.24 7.33
C ILE A 116 4.63 8.73 7.05
N VAL A 117 5.71 9.26 7.64
CA VAL A 117 6.20 10.64 7.42
C VAL A 117 7.62 10.59 6.91
N PHE A 118 7.88 11.25 5.77
CA PHE A 118 9.21 11.31 5.17
C PHE A 118 10.02 12.42 5.83
N LYS A 119 11.19 12.08 6.38
CA LYS A 119 12.04 13.02 7.11
C LYS A 119 13.26 13.49 6.32
N LYS A 120 13.63 12.75 5.28
CA LYS A 120 14.78 13.08 4.43
C LYS A 120 14.66 12.42 3.06
N THR A 121 15.28 13.01 2.07
CA THR A 121 15.46 12.38 0.76
C THR A 121 16.41 11.20 0.87
N ILE A 122 16.18 10.20 0.03
CA ILE A 122 17.01 9.00 -0.10
C ILE A 122 17.13 8.67 -1.59
N THR A 123 18.25 8.15 -2.02
CA THR A 123 18.45 7.72 -3.41
C THR A 123 17.84 6.34 -3.66
N GLU A 124 17.57 6.03 -4.93
CA GLU A 124 17.10 4.70 -5.32
C GLU A 124 18.07 3.60 -4.88
N GLN A 125 19.37 3.81 -5.11
CA GLN A 125 20.38 2.85 -4.72
C GLN A 125 20.42 2.60 -3.21
N GLU A 126 20.23 3.65 -2.41
CA GLU A 126 20.19 3.50 -0.94
C GLU A 126 18.97 2.70 -0.49
N VAL A 127 17.79 2.95 -1.10
CA VAL A 127 16.56 2.18 -0.77
C VAL A 127 16.74 0.72 -1.14
N VAL A 128 17.17 0.43 -2.36
CA VAL A 128 17.35 -0.94 -2.85
C VAL A 128 18.40 -1.66 -2.02
N ASN A 129 19.59 -1.09 -1.86
CA ASN A 129 20.65 -1.75 -1.11
C ASN A 129 20.30 -2.02 0.34
N LYS A 130 19.55 -1.11 0.97
CA LYS A 130 19.21 -1.21 2.38
C LYS A 130 18.01 -2.11 2.66
N PHE A 131 16.97 -2.00 1.83
CA PHE A 131 15.68 -2.64 2.12
C PHE A 131 15.34 -3.79 1.20
N LEU A 132 15.96 -3.89 0.02
CA LEU A 132 15.70 -4.98 -0.92
C LEU A 132 16.97 -5.32 -1.71
N PRO A 133 18.00 -5.90 -1.07
CA PRO A 133 19.22 -6.33 -1.74
C PRO A 133 18.92 -7.17 -2.99
N GLN A 134 19.78 -7.06 -3.98
CA GLN A 134 19.54 -7.59 -5.33
C GLN A 134 19.29 -9.10 -5.41
N ASP A 135 19.76 -9.86 -4.42
CA ASP A 135 19.54 -11.30 -4.30
C ASP A 135 18.18 -11.65 -3.69
N GLN A 136 17.49 -10.71 -3.06
CA GLN A 136 16.19 -10.91 -2.42
C GLN A 136 15.02 -10.72 -3.40
N SER A 137 13.99 -11.53 -3.24
CA SER A 137 12.73 -11.43 -3.99
C SER A 137 11.73 -10.48 -3.33
N ILE A 138 11.61 -10.58 -2.00
CA ILE A 138 10.69 -9.78 -1.18
C ILE A 138 11.41 -9.41 0.11
N SER A 139 11.18 -8.21 0.60
CA SER A 139 11.68 -7.77 1.89
C SER A 139 10.58 -7.14 2.74
N PHE A 140 10.74 -7.24 4.03
CA PHE A 140 9.89 -6.61 5.05
C PHE A 140 10.73 -6.26 6.27
N ILE A 141 10.21 -5.41 7.14
CA ILE A 141 10.89 -5.06 8.39
C ILE A 141 10.62 -6.17 9.41
N ASP A 142 11.66 -6.85 9.83
CA ASP A 142 11.56 -7.86 10.89
C ASP A 142 11.35 -7.20 12.26
N ARG A 143 10.48 -7.80 13.05
CA ARG A 143 10.21 -7.41 14.44
C ARG A 143 10.39 -8.62 15.35
N PRO A 144 11.54 -8.76 16.00
CA PRO A 144 11.79 -9.87 16.91
C PRO A 144 10.65 -10.06 17.91
N SER A 145 10.17 -11.29 18.08
CA SER A 145 9.05 -11.67 18.96
C SER A 145 7.66 -11.21 18.52
N TYR A 146 7.50 -10.60 17.36
CA TYR A 146 6.23 -10.17 16.80
C TYR A 146 6.08 -10.64 15.34
N TYR A 147 4.88 -10.44 14.77
CA TYR A 147 4.69 -10.59 13.32
C TYR A 147 5.51 -9.57 12.56
N SER A 148 6.03 -9.98 11.40
CA SER A 148 6.76 -9.08 10.50
C SER A 148 5.94 -7.82 10.19
N GLU A 149 6.62 -6.68 10.15
CA GLU A 149 6.01 -5.41 9.80
C GLU A 149 5.65 -5.38 8.32
N CYS A 150 4.39 -5.15 8.00
CA CYS A 150 3.92 -5.07 6.63
C CYS A 150 3.56 -3.65 6.17
N GLY A 151 3.93 -2.63 6.97
CA GLY A 151 3.79 -1.22 6.62
C GLY A 151 4.82 -0.72 5.62
N PHE A 152 5.94 -1.47 5.45
CA PHE A 152 6.93 -1.22 4.40
C PHE A 152 7.43 -2.57 3.86
N VAL A 153 7.06 -2.90 2.62
CA VAL A 153 7.40 -4.19 1.99
C VAL A 153 7.93 -3.95 0.58
N GLY A 154 9.11 -4.48 0.29
CA GLY A 154 9.75 -4.38 -1.02
C GLY A 154 9.52 -5.63 -1.88
N TYR A 155 9.35 -5.45 -3.18
CA TYR A 155 9.18 -6.49 -4.19
C TYR A 155 10.17 -6.26 -5.34
N ASN A 156 11.04 -7.24 -5.58
CA ASN A 156 11.97 -7.23 -6.71
C ASN A 156 11.31 -7.94 -7.91
N LEU A 157 10.78 -7.16 -8.85
CA LEU A 157 10.04 -7.68 -10.01
C LEU A 157 10.95 -8.30 -11.07
N THR A 158 12.26 -8.13 -10.98
CA THR A 158 13.20 -8.83 -11.85
C THR A 158 13.30 -10.33 -11.54
N LYS A 159 12.83 -10.75 -10.36
CA LYS A 159 12.91 -12.14 -9.91
C LYS A 159 11.70 -12.96 -10.36
N PRO A 160 11.90 -14.12 -11.01
CA PRO A 160 10.80 -15.00 -11.38
C PRO A 160 9.95 -15.48 -10.20
N ALA A 161 10.57 -15.64 -9.02
CA ALA A 161 9.86 -16.03 -7.80
C ALA A 161 8.86 -14.96 -7.36
N THR A 162 9.24 -13.66 -7.45
CA THR A 162 8.34 -12.54 -7.16
C THR A 162 7.15 -12.52 -8.12
N LYS A 163 7.41 -12.68 -9.42
CA LYS A 163 6.33 -12.74 -10.42
C LYS A 163 5.34 -13.87 -10.13
N ARG A 164 5.84 -15.07 -9.84
CA ARG A 164 4.96 -16.20 -9.45
C ARG A 164 4.15 -15.90 -8.18
N PHE A 165 4.76 -15.27 -7.20
CA PHE A 165 4.06 -14.86 -5.97
C PHE A 165 2.92 -13.89 -6.28
N ILE A 166 3.15 -12.85 -7.10
CA ILE A 166 2.14 -11.84 -7.46
C ILE A 166 0.93 -12.46 -8.14
N TYR A 167 1.13 -13.41 -9.06
CA TYR A 167 0.03 -14.09 -9.75
C TYR A 167 -0.83 -14.98 -8.85
N ASN A 168 -0.40 -15.26 -7.62
CA ASN A 168 -1.13 -16.08 -6.64
C ASN A 168 -1.69 -15.25 -5.47
N LEU A 169 -1.59 -13.92 -5.51
CA LEU A 169 -2.22 -13.03 -4.55
C LEU A 169 -3.69 -12.78 -4.89
#